data_cc57c2409ee086605edcd412d0a99200
#
_entry.id   cc57c2409ee086605edcd412d0a99200
#
_cell.length_a   1.000
_cell.length_b   1.000
_cell.length_c   1.000
_cell.angle_alpha   90.00
_cell.angle_beta   90.00
_cell.angle_gamma   90.00
#
_symmetry.space_group_name_H-M   'P 1'
#
loop_
_entity.id
_entity.type
_entity.pdbx_description
1 polymer ?
#
loop_
_entity_poly.entity_id
_entity_poly.type
_entity_poly.pdbx_seq_one_letter_code
_entity_poly.pdbx_strand_id
1 'polypeptide(L)'
;MRGIVGRSQVVEQLRHAREEIAEYRPDTIVTLGGDCLVSLAPFTWLLEKYGDKLGVLWIDSHPDVMTPAQYPHSHAHVLGALMGVGDSELTCSVKTPLSPDKVMIAGIHRPLEYEAQFIADHAIAYCEPQAVREGAQTVDEWIRREDIQYLAIHLDLDVLNPELFRSVLFAKPGRGEHDFGDVAEGKLTMAEVVRLVNQAIALAAPVGVTVAEHLPWDAINLKQMLAELPLMK
;
A
#
# COMPACT_ATOMS: atom_id res chain seq x y z
N MET A 1 6.70 19.32 17.20
CA MET A 1 6.47 18.07 16.41
C MET A 1 6.09 18.50 14.99
N ARG A 2 6.78 18.00 13.98
CA ARG A 2 6.34 18.18 12.59
C ARG A 2 5.13 17.27 12.38
N GLY A 3 3.98 17.82 12.02
CA GLY A 3 2.78 17.04 11.69
C GLY A 3 2.83 16.48 10.27
N ILE A 4 1.72 15.86 9.84
CA ILE A 4 1.54 15.39 8.46
C ILE A 4 1.46 16.57 7.50
N VAL A 5 2.14 16.49 6.37
CA VAL A 5 2.02 17.45 5.27
C VAL A 5 0.60 17.40 4.70
N GLY A 6 -0.04 18.58 4.53
CA GLY A 6 -1.40 18.66 4.04
C GLY A 6 -2.46 18.01 4.95
N ARG A 7 -2.21 17.94 6.26
CA ARG A 7 -3.03 17.22 7.24
C ARG A 7 -4.52 17.48 7.13
N SER A 8 -4.92 18.75 7.02
CA SER A 8 -6.34 19.11 6.93
C SER A 8 -7.01 18.56 5.68
N GLN A 9 -6.31 18.59 4.55
CA GLN A 9 -6.79 18.05 3.27
C GLN A 9 -6.86 16.52 3.31
N VAL A 10 -5.85 15.88 3.90
CA VAL A 10 -5.80 14.42 4.08
C VAL A 10 -6.98 13.94 4.92
N VAL A 11 -7.20 14.56 6.09
CA VAL A 11 -8.30 14.20 7.00
C VAL A 11 -9.67 14.42 6.35
N GLU A 12 -9.84 15.50 5.59
CA GLU A 12 -11.07 15.81 4.88
C GLU A 12 -11.35 14.79 3.75
N GLN A 13 -10.33 14.40 3.00
CA GLN A 13 -10.46 13.34 1.98
C GLN A 13 -10.83 12.00 2.59
N LEU A 14 -10.20 11.62 3.69
CA LEU A 14 -10.53 10.38 4.42
C LEU A 14 -11.97 10.40 4.95
N ARG A 15 -12.42 11.56 5.48
CA ARG A 15 -13.79 11.72 5.95
C ARG A 15 -14.79 11.50 4.81
N HIS A 16 -14.60 12.16 3.66
CA HIS A 16 -15.45 12.00 2.49
C HIS A 16 -15.47 10.55 1.97
N ALA A 17 -14.29 9.93 1.83
CA ALA A 17 -14.23 8.53 1.38
C ALA A 17 -15.01 7.59 2.30
N ARG A 18 -14.93 7.79 3.62
CA ARG A 18 -15.66 6.99 4.60
C ARG A 18 -17.18 7.22 4.54
N GLU A 19 -17.62 8.45 4.33
CA GLU A 19 -19.05 8.80 4.18
C GLU A 19 -19.63 8.12 2.93
N GLU A 20 -18.94 8.21 1.79
CA GLU A 20 -19.33 7.53 0.56
C GLU A 20 -19.43 6.01 0.75
N ILE A 21 -18.39 5.39 1.32
CA ILE A 21 -18.40 3.94 1.59
C ILE A 21 -19.56 3.56 2.53
N ALA A 22 -19.82 4.37 3.58
CA ALA A 22 -20.88 4.10 4.53
C ALA A 22 -22.28 4.25 3.92
N GLU A 23 -22.47 5.14 2.93
CA GLU A 23 -23.72 5.29 2.19
C GLU A 23 -24.01 4.05 1.34
N TYR A 24 -23.04 3.58 0.55
CA TYR A 24 -23.21 2.42 -0.33
C TYR A 24 -23.17 1.08 0.40
N ARG A 25 -22.53 0.99 1.56
CA ARG A 25 -22.37 -0.24 2.37
C ARG A 25 -21.91 -1.45 1.57
N PRO A 26 -20.84 -1.34 0.79
CA PRO A 26 -20.44 -2.37 -0.14
C PRO A 26 -19.94 -3.65 0.57
N ASP A 27 -20.07 -4.79 -0.13
CA ASP A 27 -19.43 -6.04 0.26
C ASP A 27 -17.99 -6.12 -0.24
N THR A 28 -17.71 -5.50 -1.38
CA THR A 28 -16.39 -5.47 -1.99
C THR A 28 -16.05 -4.06 -2.44
N ILE A 29 -14.76 -3.69 -2.34
CA ILE A 29 -14.28 -2.36 -2.73
C ILE A 29 -13.06 -2.50 -3.64
N VAL A 30 -13.10 -1.79 -4.78
CA VAL A 30 -11.92 -1.57 -5.63
C VAL A 30 -11.58 -0.09 -5.61
N THR A 31 -10.33 0.23 -5.26
CA THR A 31 -9.82 1.60 -5.23
C THR A 31 -8.70 1.74 -6.26
N LEU A 32 -8.80 2.72 -7.12
CA LEU A 32 -7.77 3.02 -8.12
C LEU A 32 -7.22 4.41 -7.93
N GLY A 33 -5.93 4.50 -7.76
CA GLY A 33 -5.17 5.73 -7.81
C GLY A 33 -4.98 6.46 -6.49
N GLY A 34 -4.18 7.50 -6.54
CA GLY A 34 -3.59 8.18 -5.42
C GLY A 34 -2.38 7.44 -4.87
N ASP A 35 -1.92 7.91 -3.74
CA ASP A 35 -0.86 7.27 -2.96
C ASP A 35 -1.42 6.14 -2.08
N CYS A 36 -0.57 5.47 -1.29
CA CYS A 36 -0.96 4.35 -0.43
C CYS A 36 -2.07 4.68 0.56
N LEU A 37 -2.27 5.98 0.91
CA LEU A 37 -3.28 6.41 1.88
C LEU A 37 -4.71 6.09 1.43
N VAL A 38 -4.96 5.94 0.13
CA VAL A 38 -6.29 5.58 -0.40
C VAL A 38 -6.80 4.23 0.10
N SER A 39 -5.92 3.40 0.68
CA SER A 39 -6.30 2.12 1.31
C SER A 39 -6.91 2.28 2.70
N LEU A 40 -6.67 3.39 3.40
CA LEU A 40 -7.05 3.51 4.80
C LEU A 40 -8.57 3.42 5.01
N ALA A 41 -9.35 4.21 4.27
CA ALA A 41 -10.81 4.23 4.43
C ALA A 41 -11.48 2.90 4.00
N PRO A 42 -11.20 2.33 2.81
CA PRO A 42 -11.80 1.07 2.39
C PRO A 42 -11.39 -0.11 3.29
N PHE A 43 -10.12 -0.20 3.70
CA PHE A 43 -9.68 -1.32 4.54
C PHE A 43 -10.23 -1.21 5.96
N THR A 44 -10.39 -0.01 6.50
CA THR A 44 -11.11 0.20 7.77
C THR A 44 -12.54 -0.31 7.69
N TRP A 45 -13.26 -0.03 6.60
CA TRP A 45 -14.61 -0.55 6.39
C TRP A 45 -14.64 -2.08 6.32
N LEU A 46 -13.73 -2.68 5.58
CA LEU A 46 -13.64 -4.13 5.43
C LEU A 46 -13.28 -4.82 6.75
N LEU A 47 -12.39 -4.21 7.56
CA LEU A 47 -12.08 -4.67 8.92
C LEU A 47 -13.31 -4.67 9.82
N GLU A 48 -14.10 -3.60 9.81
CA GLU A 48 -15.36 -3.54 10.59
C GLU A 48 -16.37 -4.59 10.12
N LYS A 49 -16.38 -4.92 8.83
CA LYS A 49 -17.34 -5.85 8.22
C LYS A 49 -17.00 -7.32 8.39
N TYR A 50 -15.72 -7.68 8.18
CA TYR A 50 -15.28 -9.08 8.11
C TYR A 50 -14.53 -9.52 9.37
N GLY A 51 -14.15 -8.59 10.24
CA GLY A 51 -13.55 -8.86 11.55
C GLY A 51 -12.27 -9.68 11.43
N ASP A 52 -12.13 -10.65 12.33
CA ASP A 52 -10.96 -11.52 12.47
C ASP A 52 -10.74 -12.50 11.31
N LYS A 53 -11.68 -12.58 10.36
CA LYS A 53 -11.54 -13.38 9.14
C LYS A 53 -10.91 -12.64 7.98
N LEU A 54 -10.71 -11.32 8.12
CA LEU A 54 -10.02 -10.51 7.12
C LEU A 54 -8.51 -10.59 7.32
N GLY A 55 -7.79 -10.94 6.25
CA GLY A 55 -6.35 -10.72 6.15
C GLY A 55 -6.04 -9.56 5.21
N VAL A 56 -4.97 -8.85 5.48
CA VAL A 56 -4.44 -7.77 4.62
C VAL A 56 -3.15 -8.25 3.97
N LEU A 57 -3.18 -8.43 2.65
CA LEU A 57 -2.01 -8.70 1.84
C LEU A 57 -1.49 -7.37 1.29
N TRP A 58 -0.36 -6.91 1.84
CA TRP A 58 0.30 -5.65 1.50
C TRP A 58 1.41 -5.93 0.51
N ILE A 59 1.14 -5.72 -0.80
CA ILE A 59 2.10 -5.96 -1.88
C ILE A 59 2.82 -4.65 -2.18
N ASP A 60 4.04 -4.51 -1.66
CA ASP A 60 4.77 -3.25 -1.62
C ASP A 60 6.26 -3.50 -1.36
N SER A 61 7.12 -2.58 -1.78
CA SER A 61 8.54 -2.52 -1.40
C SER A 61 8.74 -1.99 0.02
N HIS A 62 7.72 -1.32 0.58
CA HIS A 62 7.71 -0.63 1.86
C HIS A 62 6.61 -1.19 2.79
N PRO A 63 6.77 -1.08 4.11
CA PRO A 63 5.75 -1.56 5.04
C PRO A 63 4.70 -0.50 5.41
N ASP A 64 4.91 0.78 5.07
CA ASP A 64 4.04 1.91 5.38
C ASP A 64 3.62 2.02 6.87
N VAL A 65 4.59 1.85 7.74
CA VAL A 65 4.41 1.86 9.21
C VAL A 65 5.05 3.07 9.89
N MET A 66 5.52 4.04 9.12
CA MET A 66 6.13 5.25 9.66
C MET A 66 5.10 6.10 10.42
N THR A 67 5.60 7.02 11.21
CA THR A 67 4.83 8.05 11.90
C THR A 67 5.33 9.44 11.50
N PRO A 68 4.63 10.52 11.86
CA PRO A 68 5.13 11.88 11.60
C PRO A 68 6.50 12.19 12.21
N ALA A 69 6.99 11.36 13.14
CA ALA A 69 8.32 11.51 13.74
C ALA A 69 9.43 11.07 12.78
N GLN A 70 9.17 10.04 11.96
CA GLN A 70 10.12 9.51 10.97
C GLN A 70 9.97 10.22 9.63
N TYR A 71 8.75 10.36 9.13
CA TYR A 71 8.47 10.91 7.80
C TYR A 71 7.16 11.71 7.79
N PRO A 72 7.10 12.92 7.19
CA PRO A 72 5.92 13.78 7.30
C PRO A 72 4.81 13.48 6.27
N HIS A 73 5.01 12.56 5.34
CA HIS A 73 4.01 12.23 4.32
C HIS A 73 3.23 10.97 4.70
N SER A 74 1.91 11.08 4.70
CA SER A 74 0.98 10.09 5.25
C SER A 74 0.84 8.80 4.44
N HIS A 75 1.29 8.76 3.18
CA HIS A 75 1.31 7.52 2.41
C HIS A 75 2.16 6.44 3.12
N ALA A 76 3.28 6.81 3.71
CA ALA A 76 4.14 5.89 4.44
C ALA A 76 3.62 5.49 5.85
N HIS A 77 2.38 5.86 6.22
CA HIS A 77 1.81 5.61 7.56
C HIS A 77 0.64 4.62 7.56
N VAL A 78 0.21 4.16 6.41
CA VAL A 78 -1.14 3.59 6.20
C VAL A 78 -1.33 2.27 6.94
N LEU A 79 -0.39 1.34 6.79
CA LEU A 79 -0.47 0.05 7.47
C LEU A 79 -0.33 0.24 8.99
N GLY A 80 0.58 1.10 9.43
CA GLY A 80 0.68 1.49 10.84
C GLY A 80 -0.64 2.06 11.39
N ALA A 81 -1.29 2.95 10.65
CA ALA A 81 -2.57 3.52 11.04
C ALA A 81 -3.70 2.49 11.12
N LEU A 82 -3.76 1.54 10.17
CA LEU A 82 -4.69 0.40 10.24
C LEU A 82 -4.47 -0.45 11.51
N MET A 83 -3.23 -0.57 11.96
CA MET A 83 -2.86 -1.26 13.20
C MET A 83 -3.05 -0.39 14.46
N GLY A 84 -3.55 0.85 14.33
CA GLY A 84 -3.77 1.77 15.45
C GLY A 84 -2.52 2.54 15.89
N VAL A 85 -1.46 2.55 15.08
CA VAL A 85 -0.19 3.23 15.38
C VAL A 85 -0.01 4.47 14.50
N GLY A 86 0.44 5.58 15.09
CA GLY A 86 0.80 6.79 14.34
C GLY A 86 -0.04 8.01 14.67
N ASP A 87 -0.39 8.81 13.65
CA ASP A 87 -1.16 10.05 13.82
C ASP A 87 -2.58 9.79 14.33
N SER A 88 -2.99 10.51 15.35
CA SER A 88 -4.29 10.30 16.01
C SER A 88 -5.49 10.56 15.11
N GLU A 89 -5.40 11.44 14.10
CA GLU A 89 -6.50 11.67 13.17
C GLU A 89 -6.61 10.59 12.09
N LEU A 90 -5.50 9.92 11.77
CA LEU A 90 -5.55 8.74 10.92
C LEU A 90 -6.09 7.53 11.68
N THR A 91 -5.57 7.28 12.89
CA THR A 91 -5.93 6.12 13.70
C THR A 91 -7.32 6.19 14.31
N CYS A 92 -7.85 7.39 14.64
CA CYS A 92 -9.20 7.53 15.20
C CYS A 92 -10.30 7.03 14.26
N SER A 93 -10.00 6.90 12.98
CA SER A 93 -10.91 6.33 12.00
C SER A 93 -11.01 4.80 12.08
N VAL A 94 -10.02 4.15 12.68
CA VAL A 94 -9.90 2.69 12.76
C VAL A 94 -10.46 2.23 14.11
N LYS A 95 -11.74 1.87 14.15
CA LYS A 95 -12.41 1.44 15.40
C LYS A 95 -11.88 0.09 15.91
N THR A 96 -11.56 -0.80 14.98
CA THR A 96 -11.00 -2.11 15.28
C THR A 96 -9.62 -2.19 14.61
N PRO A 97 -8.54 -1.97 15.36
CA PRO A 97 -7.19 -2.07 14.80
C PRO A 97 -6.92 -3.44 14.18
N LEU A 98 -6.25 -3.42 13.03
CA LEU A 98 -5.78 -4.63 12.36
C LEU A 98 -4.75 -5.33 13.24
N SER A 99 -4.98 -6.61 13.53
CA SER A 99 -4.02 -7.43 14.28
C SER A 99 -2.80 -7.75 13.42
N PRO A 100 -1.58 -7.70 13.98
CA PRO A 100 -0.34 -7.98 13.23
C PRO A 100 -0.31 -9.36 12.55
N ASP A 101 -0.92 -10.37 13.16
CA ASP A 101 -1.03 -11.72 12.59
C ASP A 101 -1.91 -11.78 11.33
N LYS A 102 -2.79 -10.79 11.16
CA LYS A 102 -3.64 -10.65 9.97
C LYS A 102 -2.98 -9.85 8.84
N VAL A 103 -1.69 -9.57 8.95
CA VAL A 103 -0.90 -8.84 7.93
C VAL A 103 0.14 -9.76 7.30
N MET A 104 0.25 -9.69 5.98
CA MET A 104 1.34 -10.25 5.20
C MET A 104 1.88 -9.18 4.26
N ILE A 105 3.15 -8.81 4.39
CA ILE A 105 3.82 -7.87 3.49
C ILE A 105 4.57 -8.69 2.43
N ALA A 106 4.29 -8.46 1.14
CA ALA A 106 4.93 -9.18 0.05
C ALA A 106 5.66 -8.24 -0.91
N GLY A 107 6.94 -8.51 -1.15
CA GLY A 107 7.79 -7.68 -2.01
C GLY A 107 8.75 -6.77 -1.24
N ILE A 108 8.59 -6.68 0.07
CA ILE A 108 9.48 -5.88 0.94
C ILE A 108 10.92 -6.39 0.87
N HIS A 109 11.86 -5.46 0.79
CA HIS A 109 13.28 -5.74 0.94
C HIS A 109 14.01 -4.48 1.41
N ARG A 110 15.09 -4.67 2.16
CA ARG A 110 15.89 -3.57 2.71
C ARG A 110 15.04 -2.50 3.44
N PRO A 111 14.14 -2.88 4.37
CA PRO A 111 13.39 -1.91 5.14
C PRO A 111 14.36 -0.96 5.91
N LEU A 112 13.95 0.29 6.12
CA LEU A 112 14.69 1.22 6.95
C LEU A 112 14.72 0.72 8.41
N GLU A 113 15.66 1.22 9.21
CA GLU A 113 15.88 0.73 10.59
C GLU A 113 14.59 0.72 11.43
N TYR A 114 13.83 1.82 11.39
CA TYR A 114 12.56 1.92 12.10
C TYR A 114 11.53 0.89 11.60
N GLU A 115 11.45 0.72 10.28
CA GLU A 115 10.52 -0.22 9.65
C GLU A 115 10.85 -1.67 10.01
N ALA A 116 12.14 -2.03 9.94
CA ALA A 116 12.62 -3.35 10.33
C ALA A 116 12.32 -3.64 11.81
N GLN A 117 12.53 -2.65 12.69
CA GLN A 117 12.22 -2.78 14.10
C GLN A 117 10.71 -2.95 14.32
N PHE A 118 9.87 -2.15 13.63
CA PHE A 118 8.42 -2.26 13.74
C PHE A 118 7.91 -3.65 13.33
N ILE A 119 8.41 -4.17 12.19
CA ILE A 119 8.06 -5.52 11.71
C ILE A 119 8.44 -6.58 12.76
N ALA A 120 9.64 -6.46 13.34
CA ALA A 120 10.13 -7.40 14.34
C ALA A 120 9.32 -7.33 15.65
N ASP A 121 9.06 -6.13 16.17
CA ASP A 121 8.33 -5.91 17.43
C ASP A 121 6.89 -6.40 17.37
N HIS A 122 6.26 -6.34 16.20
CA HIS A 122 4.89 -6.80 15.98
C HIS A 122 4.82 -8.20 15.37
N ALA A 123 5.96 -8.86 15.12
CA ALA A 123 6.05 -10.17 14.48
C ALA A 123 5.24 -10.27 13.16
N ILE A 124 5.25 -9.19 12.35
CA ILE A 124 4.51 -9.15 11.09
C ILE A 124 5.15 -10.12 10.09
N ALA A 125 4.33 -10.97 9.48
CA ALA A 125 4.77 -11.88 8.44
C ALA A 125 5.12 -11.13 7.15
N TYR A 126 6.20 -11.52 6.49
CA TYR A 126 6.60 -10.92 5.21
C TYR A 126 7.22 -11.93 4.25
N CYS A 127 7.22 -11.57 2.98
CA CYS A 127 7.75 -12.34 1.87
C CYS A 127 8.62 -11.44 0.98
N GLU A 128 9.92 -11.71 0.95
CA GLU A 128 10.85 -10.97 0.10
C GLU A 128 10.66 -11.27 -1.40
N PRO A 129 11.15 -10.41 -2.31
CA PRO A 129 11.00 -10.60 -3.76
C PRO A 129 11.49 -11.96 -4.26
N GLN A 130 12.55 -12.52 -3.67
CA GLN A 130 13.06 -13.83 -4.04
C GLN A 130 12.06 -14.94 -3.69
N ALA A 131 11.46 -14.89 -2.49
CA ALA A 131 10.45 -15.86 -2.08
C ALA A 131 9.16 -15.76 -2.93
N VAL A 132 8.78 -14.53 -3.37
CA VAL A 132 7.68 -14.36 -4.34
C VAL A 132 7.98 -15.06 -5.66
N ARG A 133 9.21 -14.96 -6.17
CA ARG A 133 9.66 -15.66 -7.40
C ARG A 133 9.59 -17.18 -7.26
N GLU A 134 9.95 -17.68 -6.10
CA GLU A 134 9.98 -19.10 -5.75
C GLU A 134 8.61 -19.70 -5.43
N GLY A 135 7.54 -18.89 -5.48
CA GLY A 135 6.17 -19.37 -5.34
C GLY A 135 5.45 -18.91 -4.09
N ALA A 136 5.99 -17.93 -3.34
CA ALA A 136 5.35 -17.26 -2.21
C ALA A 136 4.68 -18.20 -1.19
N GLN A 137 5.29 -19.35 -0.89
CA GLN A 137 4.73 -20.38 -0.01
C GLN A 137 4.38 -19.81 1.38
N THR A 138 5.14 -18.85 1.88
CA THR A 138 4.88 -18.16 3.15
C THR A 138 3.51 -17.45 3.17
N VAL A 139 3.03 -16.95 2.02
CA VAL A 139 1.69 -16.35 1.90
C VAL A 139 0.60 -17.41 2.06
N ASP A 140 0.75 -18.56 1.41
CA ASP A 140 -0.19 -19.69 1.56
C ASP A 140 -0.26 -20.21 2.99
N GLU A 141 0.91 -20.35 3.63
CA GLU A 141 1.02 -20.79 5.01
C GLU A 141 0.38 -19.79 5.97
N TRP A 142 0.58 -18.48 5.75
CA TRP A 142 -0.05 -17.41 6.52
C TRP A 142 -1.57 -17.46 6.39
N ILE A 143 -2.12 -17.54 5.18
CA ILE A 143 -3.57 -17.61 4.95
C ILE A 143 -4.19 -18.77 5.72
N ARG A 144 -3.56 -19.95 5.67
CA ARG A 144 -4.07 -21.15 6.35
C ARG A 144 -3.91 -21.08 7.86
N ARG A 145 -2.74 -20.65 8.35
CA ARG A 145 -2.43 -20.56 9.78
C ARG A 145 -3.34 -19.59 10.50
N GLU A 146 -3.60 -18.43 9.88
CA GLU A 146 -4.42 -17.38 10.47
C GLU A 146 -5.92 -17.51 10.16
N ASP A 147 -6.34 -18.61 9.52
CA ASP A 147 -7.74 -18.86 9.11
C ASP A 147 -8.36 -17.66 8.36
N ILE A 148 -7.59 -17.11 7.41
CA ILE A 148 -8.02 -15.99 6.57
C ILE A 148 -9.06 -16.51 5.57
N GLN A 149 -10.27 -15.91 5.60
CA GLN A 149 -11.35 -16.24 4.68
C GLN A 149 -11.59 -15.15 3.65
N TYR A 150 -11.23 -13.92 3.99
CA TYR A 150 -11.38 -12.73 3.16
C TYR A 150 -10.05 -12.00 3.04
N LEU A 151 -9.76 -11.47 1.85
CA LEU A 151 -8.53 -10.71 1.58
C LEU A 151 -8.84 -9.28 1.16
N ALA A 152 -8.22 -8.33 1.85
CA ALA A 152 -7.99 -6.99 1.36
C ALA A 152 -6.55 -6.92 0.81
N ILE A 153 -6.40 -6.59 -0.47
CA ILE A 153 -5.12 -6.57 -1.18
C ILE A 153 -4.74 -5.13 -1.46
N HIS A 154 -3.68 -4.65 -0.86
CA HIS A 154 -3.00 -3.43 -1.25
C HIS A 154 -1.93 -3.76 -2.28
N LEU A 155 -1.95 -3.08 -3.41
CA LEU A 155 -0.91 -3.15 -4.43
C LEU A 155 -0.34 -1.75 -4.64
N ASP A 156 0.83 -1.51 -4.06
CA ASP A 156 1.68 -0.42 -4.48
C ASP A 156 2.42 -0.81 -5.76
N LEU A 157 2.25 0.00 -6.81
CA LEU A 157 2.92 -0.26 -8.08
C LEU A 157 4.44 -0.08 -8.00
N ASP A 158 4.94 0.57 -6.96
CA ASP A 158 6.38 0.73 -6.76
C ASP A 158 7.09 -0.56 -6.29
N VAL A 159 6.33 -1.62 -5.95
CA VAL A 159 6.87 -2.98 -5.81
C VAL A 159 7.48 -3.51 -7.10
N LEU A 160 7.06 -2.94 -8.24
CA LEU A 160 7.55 -3.32 -9.56
C LEU A 160 8.93 -2.71 -9.84
N ASN A 161 9.76 -3.47 -10.53
CA ASN A 161 11.07 -3.00 -10.98
C ASN A 161 10.92 -1.78 -11.91
N PRO A 162 11.45 -0.59 -11.55
CA PRO A 162 11.30 0.63 -12.33
C PRO A 162 11.99 0.60 -13.71
N GLU A 163 12.89 -0.35 -13.95
CA GLU A 163 13.45 -0.58 -15.28
C GLU A 163 12.45 -1.28 -16.22
N LEU A 164 11.51 -2.04 -15.66
CA LEU A 164 10.50 -2.81 -16.41
C LEU A 164 9.14 -2.14 -16.41
N PHE A 165 8.82 -1.36 -15.38
CA PHE A 165 7.57 -0.61 -15.26
C PHE A 165 7.85 0.87 -14.94
N ARG A 166 7.63 1.74 -15.91
CA ARG A 166 8.07 3.14 -15.85
C ARG A 166 7.08 4.11 -15.21
N SER A 167 5.92 3.66 -14.80
CA SER A 167 4.88 4.53 -14.23
C SER A 167 4.87 4.51 -12.70
N VAL A 168 6.04 4.58 -12.09
CA VAL A 168 6.26 4.67 -10.63
C VAL A 168 7.25 5.77 -10.29
N LEU A 169 7.28 6.21 -9.02
CA LEU A 169 8.16 7.28 -8.55
C LEU A 169 9.63 7.03 -8.92
N PHE A 170 10.10 5.83 -8.70
CA PHE A 170 11.49 5.42 -8.93
C PHE A 170 11.90 5.37 -10.41
N ALA A 171 10.96 5.48 -11.34
CA ALA A 171 11.22 5.59 -12.78
C ALA A 171 11.20 7.06 -13.28
N LYS A 172 11.20 8.05 -12.38
CA LYS A 172 11.16 9.47 -12.72
C LYS A 172 12.26 9.84 -13.71
N PRO A 173 11.94 10.45 -14.87
CA PRO A 173 12.93 10.87 -15.85
C PRO A 173 13.88 11.92 -15.27
N GLY A 174 15.17 11.78 -15.56
CA GLY A 174 16.20 12.72 -15.11
C GLY A 174 16.54 12.67 -13.64
N ARG A 175 16.09 11.62 -12.92
CA ARG A 175 16.49 11.41 -11.52
C ARG A 175 18.01 11.25 -11.38
N GLY A 176 18.56 11.82 -10.31
CA GLY A 176 19.93 11.57 -9.89
C GLY A 176 20.04 10.25 -9.12
N GLU A 177 21.26 9.73 -8.99
CA GLU A 177 21.55 8.46 -8.29
C GLU A 177 21.10 8.44 -6.82
N HIS A 178 21.01 9.61 -6.18
CA HIS A 178 20.70 9.75 -4.75
C HIS A 178 19.37 10.45 -4.46
N ASP A 179 18.51 10.66 -5.46
CA ASP A 179 17.27 11.43 -5.28
C ASP A 179 16.30 10.81 -4.26
N PHE A 180 16.35 9.49 -4.07
CA PHE A 180 15.47 8.77 -3.14
C PHE A 180 16.22 8.17 -1.92
N GLY A 181 17.50 8.50 -1.75
CA GLY A 181 18.31 8.02 -0.61
C GLY A 181 18.39 6.50 -0.54
N ASP A 182 18.18 5.95 0.65
CA ASP A 182 18.25 4.49 0.92
C ASP A 182 16.92 3.76 0.78
N VAL A 183 15.86 4.45 0.32
CA VAL A 183 14.52 3.86 0.13
C VAL A 183 14.59 2.74 -0.92
N ALA A 184 13.96 1.62 -0.62
CA ALA A 184 13.98 0.45 -1.49
C ALA A 184 13.21 0.69 -2.80
N GLU A 185 13.81 0.32 -3.93
CA GLU A 185 13.14 0.32 -5.24
C GLU A 185 12.61 -1.07 -5.56
N GLY A 186 11.43 -1.17 -6.17
CA GLY A 186 10.77 -2.42 -6.49
C GLY A 186 11.61 -3.42 -7.29
N LYS A 187 11.37 -4.69 -7.07
CA LYS A 187 12.11 -5.81 -7.69
C LYS A 187 11.23 -6.80 -8.43
N LEU A 188 9.90 -6.71 -8.27
CA LEU A 188 8.98 -7.66 -8.90
C LEU A 188 8.63 -7.26 -10.34
N THR A 189 8.21 -8.24 -11.11
CA THR A 189 7.58 -8.05 -12.42
C THR A 189 6.05 -8.08 -12.27
N MET A 190 5.33 -7.52 -13.23
CA MET A 190 3.86 -7.61 -13.26
C MET A 190 3.38 -9.07 -13.27
N ALA A 191 4.08 -9.97 -13.97
CA ALA A 191 3.73 -11.38 -14.01
C ALA A 191 3.88 -12.08 -12.64
N GLU A 192 4.90 -11.71 -11.87
CA GLU A 192 5.09 -12.22 -10.50
C GLU A 192 4.00 -11.73 -9.57
N VAL A 193 3.63 -10.44 -9.65
CA VAL A 193 2.52 -9.88 -8.87
C VAL A 193 1.18 -10.54 -9.23
N VAL A 194 0.87 -10.71 -10.51
CA VAL A 194 -0.36 -11.39 -10.96
C VAL A 194 -0.41 -12.84 -10.45
N ARG A 195 0.71 -13.56 -10.52
CA ARG A 195 0.80 -14.93 -9.98
C ARG A 195 0.56 -14.96 -8.48
N LEU A 196 1.19 -14.07 -7.70
CA LEU A 196 1.02 -13.95 -6.26
C LEU A 196 -0.44 -13.68 -5.88
N VAL A 197 -1.08 -12.70 -6.53
CA VAL A 197 -2.49 -12.37 -6.28
C VAL A 197 -3.39 -13.56 -6.61
N ASN A 198 -3.22 -14.20 -7.78
CA ASN A 198 -4.03 -15.35 -8.17
C ASN A 198 -3.86 -16.54 -7.21
N GLN A 199 -2.67 -16.77 -6.69
CA GLN A 199 -2.39 -17.78 -5.68
C GLN A 199 -3.13 -17.47 -4.37
N ALA A 200 -3.04 -16.25 -3.87
CA ALA A 200 -3.68 -15.84 -2.63
C ALA A 200 -5.23 -15.92 -2.72
N ILE A 201 -5.83 -15.44 -3.81
CA ILE A 201 -7.30 -15.47 -3.99
C ILE A 201 -7.86 -16.88 -4.26
N ALA A 202 -7.02 -17.84 -4.60
CA ALA A 202 -7.43 -19.25 -4.65
C ALA A 202 -7.66 -19.85 -3.25
N LEU A 203 -7.16 -19.22 -2.19
CA LEU A 203 -7.26 -19.68 -0.81
C LEU A 203 -8.24 -18.87 0.04
N ALA A 204 -8.43 -17.59 -0.26
CA ALA A 204 -9.33 -16.70 0.48
C ALA A 204 -10.03 -15.73 -0.49
N ALA A 205 -11.29 -15.37 -0.21
CA ALA A 205 -12.10 -14.55 -1.08
C ALA A 205 -11.61 -13.09 -1.12
N PRO A 206 -11.31 -12.50 -2.28
CA PRO A 206 -10.93 -11.09 -2.37
C PRO A 206 -12.18 -10.21 -2.13
N VAL A 207 -12.09 -9.33 -1.13
CA VAL A 207 -13.14 -8.35 -0.80
C VAL A 207 -12.67 -6.90 -0.95
N GLY A 208 -11.37 -6.68 -1.03
CA GLY A 208 -10.78 -5.37 -1.26
C GLY A 208 -9.57 -5.45 -2.19
N VAL A 209 -9.47 -4.52 -3.14
CA VAL A 209 -8.26 -4.32 -3.94
C VAL A 209 -8.01 -2.83 -4.07
N THR A 210 -6.82 -2.41 -3.68
CA THR A 210 -6.34 -1.04 -3.91
C THR A 210 -5.11 -1.10 -4.82
N VAL A 211 -5.07 -0.23 -5.83
CA VAL A 211 -3.89 0.00 -6.67
C VAL A 211 -3.42 1.43 -6.46
N ALA A 212 -2.20 1.60 -5.95
CA ALA A 212 -1.61 2.88 -5.57
C ALA A 212 -0.34 3.22 -6.36
N GLU A 213 0.13 4.46 -6.24
CA GLU A 213 1.40 4.99 -6.73
C GLU A 213 1.60 4.92 -8.26
N HIS A 214 0.52 5.06 -9.03
CA HIS A 214 0.63 5.16 -10.48
C HIS A 214 1.06 6.56 -10.92
N LEU A 215 2.28 6.71 -11.39
CA LEU A 215 2.89 7.94 -11.88
C LEU A 215 3.29 7.82 -13.36
N PRO A 216 2.38 8.12 -14.30
CA PRO A 216 2.63 7.95 -15.74
C PRO A 216 3.51 9.07 -16.31
N TRP A 217 4.80 9.07 -16.03
CA TRP A 217 5.75 10.13 -16.36
C TRP A 217 5.76 10.52 -17.83
N ASP A 218 5.72 9.55 -18.73
CA ASP A 218 5.76 9.81 -20.17
C ASP A 218 4.50 10.58 -20.63
N ALA A 219 3.32 10.24 -20.10
CA ALA A 219 2.07 10.94 -20.38
C ALA A 219 2.06 12.36 -19.76
N ILE A 220 2.58 12.52 -18.54
CA ILE A 220 2.71 13.81 -17.87
C ILE A 220 3.64 14.73 -18.66
N ASN A 221 4.82 14.24 -19.04
CA ASN A 221 5.81 15.01 -19.80
C ASN A 221 5.31 15.36 -21.20
N LEU A 222 4.62 14.43 -21.89
CA LEU A 222 4.00 14.69 -23.18
C LEU A 222 2.93 15.77 -23.08
N LYS A 223 2.06 15.72 -22.07
CA LYS A 223 1.06 16.77 -21.83
C LYS A 223 1.70 18.15 -21.66
N GLN A 224 2.78 18.24 -20.87
CA GLN A 224 3.50 19.49 -20.66
C GLN A 224 4.11 19.99 -21.96
N MET A 225 4.80 19.15 -22.72
CA MET A 225 5.34 19.50 -24.03
C MET A 225 4.26 20.00 -24.98
N LEU A 226 3.14 19.31 -25.10
CA LEU A 226 2.05 19.72 -26.00
C LEU A 226 1.46 21.08 -25.60
N ALA A 227 1.37 21.39 -24.30
CA ALA A 227 0.88 22.68 -23.83
C ALA A 227 1.79 23.87 -24.20
N GLU A 228 3.05 23.62 -24.53
CA GLU A 228 4.03 24.65 -24.95
C GLU A 228 4.09 24.80 -26.47
N LEU A 229 3.57 23.85 -27.24
CA LEU A 229 3.61 23.93 -28.71
C LEU A 229 2.64 24.98 -29.28
N PRO A 230 3.04 25.66 -30.34
CA PRO A 230 2.13 26.54 -31.09
C PRO A 230 0.89 25.76 -31.57
N LEU A 231 -0.28 26.38 -31.51
CA LEU A 231 -1.58 25.82 -31.91
C LEU A 231 -2.13 24.71 -31.00
N MET A 232 -1.46 24.39 -29.87
CA MET A 232 -1.96 23.44 -28.86
C MET A 232 -2.44 24.17 -27.59
N LYS A 233 -2.37 25.50 -27.58
CA LYS A 233 -2.82 26.38 -26.49
C LYS A 233 -4.28 26.77 -26.64
#